data_0be9a49dfe56e15cd4d58925bd89f8a4
#
_entry.id   0be9a49dfe56e15cd4d58925bd89f8a4
#
_cell.length_a   1.000
_cell.length_b   1.000
_cell.length_c   1.000
_cell.angle_alpha   90.00
_cell.angle_beta   90.00
_cell.angle_gamma   90.00
#
_symmetry.space_group_name_H-M   'P 1'
#
loop_
_entity.id
_entity.type
_entity.pdbx_description
1 polymer ?
#
loop_
_entity_poly.entity_id
_entity_poly.type
_entity_poly.pdbx_seq_one_letter_code
_entity_poly.pdbx_strand_id
1 'polypeptide(L)'
;MNRGENLVKKKEELNIMANIKIIEELKANLLCIIGEFFLLLTRGTNVAKDSILNCIAGAILILYVLAQKLGYSCNEVDDELRKKLKLGIAEEHEYEKEGRSLTKLQNH
;
A
#
# COMPACT_ATOMS: atom_id res chain seq x y z
N MET A 1 -38.52 -18.99 -5.46
CA MET A 1 -37.17 -18.62 -5.00
C MET A 1 -36.88 -19.26 -3.65
N ASN A 2 -35.82 -19.98 -3.53
CA ASN A 2 -35.46 -20.72 -2.31
C ASN A 2 -35.01 -19.76 -1.21
N ARG A 3 -35.42 -20.01 0.01
CA ARG A 3 -35.09 -19.22 1.20
C ARG A 3 -33.54 -19.17 1.42
N GLY A 4 -32.84 -20.26 1.09
CA GLY A 4 -31.39 -20.34 1.18
C GLY A 4 -30.66 -19.42 0.20
N GLU A 5 -31.20 -19.28 -1.01
CA GLU A 5 -30.62 -18.39 -2.04
C GLU A 5 -30.73 -16.93 -1.64
N ASN A 6 -31.82 -16.51 -1.03
CA ASN A 6 -32.02 -15.15 -0.54
C ASN A 6 -31.05 -14.83 0.61
N LEU A 7 -30.81 -15.77 1.51
CA LEU A 7 -29.89 -15.59 2.63
C LEU A 7 -28.43 -15.49 2.14
N VAL A 8 -28.07 -16.31 1.15
CA VAL A 8 -26.70 -16.27 0.55
C VAL A 8 -26.48 -14.94 -0.14
N LYS A 9 -27.42 -14.47 -0.98
CA LYS A 9 -27.33 -13.17 -1.64
C LYS A 9 -27.21 -12.03 -0.65
N LYS A 10 -28.01 -12.04 0.40
CA LYS A 10 -28.00 -11.01 1.44
C LYS A 10 -26.67 -10.99 2.17
N LYS A 11 -26.08 -12.16 2.45
CA LYS A 11 -24.78 -12.30 3.09
C LYS A 11 -23.67 -11.76 2.20
N GLU A 12 -23.72 -12.07 0.89
CA GLU A 12 -22.77 -11.55 -0.10
C GLU A 12 -22.84 -10.03 -0.20
N GLU A 13 -24.06 -9.46 -0.25
CA GLU A 13 -24.25 -8.01 -0.28
C GLU A 13 -23.68 -7.32 0.96
N LEU A 14 -23.89 -7.89 2.15
CA LEU A 14 -23.34 -7.37 3.39
C LEU A 14 -21.81 -7.44 3.40
N ASN A 15 -21.24 -8.51 2.87
CA ASN A 15 -19.80 -8.66 2.75
C ASN A 15 -19.19 -7.64 1.79
N ILE A 16 -19.85 -7.37 0.66
CA ILE A 16 -19.44 -6.36 -0.31
C ILE A 16 -19.48 -4.97 0.31
N MET A 17 -20.59 -4.65 1.00
CA MET A 17 -20.74 -3.35 1.67
C MET A 17 -19.68 -3.13 2.76
N ALA A 18 -19.44 -4.16 3.58
CA ALA A 18 -18.41 -4.11 4.60
C ALA A 18 -17.02 -3.92 3.99
N ASN A 19 -16.75 -4.57 2.87
CA ASN A 19 -15.47 -4.44 2.16
C ASN A 19 -15.29 -3.04 1.58
N ILE A 20 -16.34 -2.46 1.00
CA ILE A 20 -16.32 -1.08 0.49
C ILE A 20 -16.02 -0.10 1.62
N LYS A 21 -16.67 -0.27 2.77
CA LYS A 21 -16.45 0.59 3.94
C LYS A 21 -15.00 0.51 4.42
N ILE A 22 -14.44 -0.69 4.50
CA ILE A 22 -13.04 -0.89 4.91
C ILE A 22 -12.10 -0.23 3.91
N ILE A 23 -12.34 -0.37 2.62
CA ILE A 23 -11.53 0.26 1.58
C ILE A 23 -11.55 1.79 1.73
N GLU A 24 -12.73 2.38 1.95
CA GLU A 24 -12.83 3.83 2.15
C GLU A 24 -12.10 4.30 3.41
N GLU A 25 -12.17 3.53 4.50
CA GLU A 25 -11.42 3.83 5.72
C GLU A 25 -9.91 3.73 5.49
N LEU A 26 -9.45 2.71 4.78
CA LEU A 26 -8.03 2.53 4.45
C LEU A 26 -7.51 3.66 3.56
N LYS A 27 -8.30 4.08 2.59
CA LYS A 27 -7.96 5.23 1.73
C LYS A 27 -7.79 6.50 2.55
N ALA A 28 -8.72 6.78 3.43
CA ALA A 28 -8.67 7.96 4.31
C ALA A 28 -7.44 7.90 5.22
N ASN A 29 -7.18 6.76 5.82
CA ASN A 29 -6.01 6.55 6.67
C ASN A 29 -4.70 6.74 5.91
N LEU A 30 -4.63 6.25 4.67
CA LEU A 30 -3.45 6.41 3.82
C LEU A 30 -3.18 7.89 3.53
N LEU A 31 -4.21 8.65 3.19
CA LEU A 31 -4.08 10.10 2.96
C LEU A 31 -3.58 10.82 4.21
N CYS A 32 -4.11 10.46 5.39
CA CYS A 32 -3.68 11.04 6.65
C CYS A 32 -2.22 10.75 6.95
N ILE A 33 -1.79 9.51 6.75
CA ILE A 33 -0.39 9.11 6.99
C ILE A 33 0.56 9.83 6.03
N ILE A 34 0.21 9.92 4.75
CA ILE A 34 1.02 10.62 3.76
C ILE A 34 1.11 12.11 4.09
N GLY A 35 -0.01 12.73 4.48
CA GLY A 35 -0.03 14.12 4.90
C GLY A 35 0.85 14.37 6.12
N GLU A 36 0.75 13.53 7.13
CA GLU A 36 1.60 13.61 8.32
C GLU A 36 3.07 13.42 7.96
N PHE A 37 3.39 12.46 7.12
CA PHE A 37 4.75 12.20 6.64
C PHE A 37 5.35 13.45 5.98
N PHE A 38 4.60 14.05 5.07
CA PHE A 38 5.05 15.26 4.38
C PHE A 38 5.22 16.43 5.33
N LEU A 39 4.32 16.58 6.30
CA LEU A 39 4.42 17.62 7.32
C LEU A 39 5.68 17.43 8.18
N LEU A 40 5.96 16.19 8.58
CA LEU A 40 7.18 15.87 9.35
C LEU A 40 8.45 16.21 8.56
N LEU A 41 8.46 15.95 7.26
CA LEU A 41 9.60 16.28 6.40
C LEU A 41 9.86 17.79 6.31
N THR A 42 8.81 18.62 6.43
CA THR A 42 8.97 20.07 6.41
C THR A 42 9.52 20.65 7.72
N ARG A 43 9.43 19.91 8.82
CA ARG A 43 9.91 20.36 10.13
C ARG A 43 11.43 20.24 10.34
N GLY A 44 12.14 19.65 9.38
CA GLY A 44 13.59 19.57 9.39
C GLY A 44 14.15 18.45 10.26
N THR A 45 15.45 18.57 10.60
CA THR A 45 16.25 17.50 11.19
C THR A 45 15.92 17.14 12.65
N ASN A 46 15.13 17.97 13.31
CA ASN A 46 14.79 17.78 14.73
C ASN A 46 13.57 16.86 14.96
N VAL A 47 13.00 16.33 13.89
CA VAL A 47 11.89 15.40 13.99
C VAL A 47 12.42 14.03 14.38
N ALA A 48 11.77 13.39 15.32
CA ALA A 48 12.14 12.04 15.73
C ALA A 48 12.10 11.09 14.53
N LYS A 49 13.23 10.44 14.27
CA LYS A 49 13.37 9.46 13.17
C LYS A 49 12.28 8.38 13.27
N ASP A 50 11.89 8.01 14.47
CA ASP A 50 10.85 7.01 14.70
C ASP A 50 9.49 7.42 14.15
N SER A 51 9.16 8.71 14.22
CA SER A 51 7.89 9.23 13.67
C SER A 51 7.86 9.14 12.16
N ILE A 52 8.96 9.47 11.50
CA ILE A 52 9.07 9.37 10.02
C ILE A 52 9.00 7.90 9.60
N LEU A 53 9.76 7.05 10.26
CA LEU A 53 9.78 5.61 9.95
C LEU A 53 8.40 4.99 10.17
N ASN A 54 7.69 5.40 11.23
CA ASN A 54 6.34 4.94 11.52
C ASN A 54 5.37 5.30 10.38
N CYS A 55 5.47 6.51 9.83
CA CYS A 55 4.65 6.92 8.68
C CYS A 55 4.93 6.08 7.44
N ILE A 56 6.21 5.84 7.15
CA ILE A 56 6.61 5.02 5.99
C ILE A 56 6.08 3.60 6.14
N ALA A 57 6.33 2.97 7.28
CA ALA A 57 5.88 1.60 7.54
C ALA A 57 4.35 1.51 7.52
N GLY A 58 3.67 2.49 8.10
CA GLY A 58 2.21 2.55 8.10
C GLY A 58 1.62 2.65 6.70
N ALA A 59 2.22 3.46 5.83
CA ALA A 59 1.77 3.59 4.45
C ALA A 59 1.94 2.27 3.68
N ILE A 60 3.08 1.62 3.82
CA ILE A 60 3.35 0.33 3.19
C ILE A 60 2.35 -0.73 3.67
N LEU A 61 2.11 -0.79 4.97
CA LEU A 61 1.15 -1.71 5.55
C LEU A 61 -0.25 -1.52 4.98
N ILE A 62 -0.71 -0.26 4.91
CA ILE A 62 -2.04 0.05 4.37
C ILE A 62 -2.15 -0.34 2.91
N LEU A 63 -1.11 -0.11 2.11
CA LEU A 63 -1.11 -0.49 0.70
C LEU A 63 -1.23 -2.01 0.52
N TYR A 64 -0.55 -2.80 1.32
CA TYR A 64 -0.70 -4.25 1.29
C TYR A 64 -2.10 -4.70 1.70
N VAL A 65 -2.67 -4.10 2.76
CA VAL A 65 -4.02 -4.43 3.20
C VAL A 65 -5.05 -4.04 2.14
N LEU A 66 -4.89 -2.87 1.51
CA LEU A 66 -5.75 -2.45 0.39
C LEU A 66 -5.70 -3.45 -0.76
N ALA A 67 -4.50 -3.90 -1.13
CA ALA A 67 -4.34 -4.89 -2.18
C ALA A 67 -5.14 -6.17 -1.86
N GLN A 68 -5.06 -6.65 -0.61
CA GLN A 68 -5.84 -7.81 -0.16
C GLN A 68 -7.35 -7.57 -0.30
N LYS A 69 -7.82 -6.40 0.09
CA LYS A 69 -9.24 -6.05 -0.01
C LYS A 69 -9.72 -5.94 -1.46
N LEU A 70 -8.82 -5.64 -2.37
CA LEU A 70 -9.10 -5.60 -3.81
C LEU A 70 -8.94 -6.97 -4.49
N GLY A 71 -8.58 -8.00 -3.74
CA GLY A 71 -8.48 -9.37 -4.24
C GLY A 71 -7.09 -9.80 -4.66
N TYR A 72 -6.06 -9.00 -4.37
CA TYR A 72 -4.67 -9.36 -4.67
C TYR A 72 -3.99 -9.96 -3.45
N SER A 73 -3.07 -10.89 -3.68
CA SER A 73 -2.21 -11.41 -2.63
C SER A 73 -0.99 -10.51 -2.46
N CYS A 74 -0.35 -10.59 -1.30
CA CYS A 74 0.91 -9.88 -1.08
C CYS A 74 1.99 -10.34 -2.06
N ASN A 75 2.00 -11.63 -2.42
CA ASN A 75 2.94 -12.16 -3.40
C ASN A 75 2.74 -11.56 -4.79
N GLU A 76 1.50 -11.33 -5.20
CA GLU A 76 1.20 -10.65 -6.47
C GLU A 76 1.74 -9.22 -6.49
N VAL A 77 1.58 -8.51 -5.38
CA VAL A 77 2.14 -7.15 -5.25
C VAL A 77 3.66 -7.20 -5.31
N ASP A 78 4.27 -8.12 -4.58
CA ASP A 78 5.73 -8.28 -4.54
C ASP A 78 6.29 -8.63 -5.92
N ASP A 79 5.62 -9.51 -6.65
CA ASP A 79 6.03 -9.90 -8.01
C ASP A 79 5.98 -8.71 -8.98
N GLU A 80 4.92 -7.92 -8.90
CA GLU A 80 4.81 -6.71 -9.71
C GLU A 80 5.89 -5.68 -9.36
N LEU A 81 6.18 -5.54 -8.09
CA LEU A 81 7.26 -4.66 -7.62
C LEU A 81 8.61 -5.12 -8.16
N ARG A 82 8.88 -6.44 -8.15
CA ARG A 82 10.12 -7.01 -8.71
C ARG A 82 10.25 -6.72 -10.20
N LYS A 83 9.15 -6.83 -10.95
CA LYS A 83 9.14 -6.49 -12.40
C LYS A 83 9.51 -5.03 -12.61
N LYS A 84 8.92 -4.12 -11.84
CA LYS A 84 9.21 -2.69 -11.93
C LYS A 84 10.65 -2.37 -11.59
N LEU A 85 11.21 -3.03 -10.57
CA LEU A 85 12.60 -2.87 -10.18
C LEU A 85 13.53 -3.33 -11.30
N LYS A 86 13.29 -4.51 -11.85
CA LYS A 86 14.08 -5.08 -12.94
C LYS A 86 14.11 -4.16 -14.15
N LEU A 87 12.94 -3.67 -14.57
CA LEU A 87 12.81 -2.78 -15.72
C LEU A 87 13.50 -1.44 -15.46
N GLY A 88 13.29 -0.84 -14.29
CA GLY A 88 13.92 0.42 -13.92
C GLY A 88 15.44 0.34 -13.87
N ILE A 89 15.98 -0.77 -13.36
CA ILE A 89 17.43 -1.01 -13.33
C ILE A 89 17.97 -1.18 -14.76
N ALA A 90 17.29 -1.99 -15.60
CA ALA A 90 17.71 -2.24 -16.98
C ALA A 90 17.67 -0.97 -17.84
N GLU A 91 16.68 -0.09 -17.61
CA GLU A 91 16.53 1.17 -18.34
C GLU A 91 17.30 2.33 -17.72
N GLU A 92 18.08 2.08 -16.67
CA GLU A 92 18.83 3.11 -15.94
C GLU A 92 17.95 4.30 -15.53
N HIS A 93 16.79 4.01 -14.89
CA HIS A 93 15.89 5.03 -14.38
C HIS A 93 16.64 6.03 -13.49
N GLU A 94 16.14 7.27 -13.39
CA GLU A 94 16.74 8.33 -12.58
C GLU A 94 17.13 7.89 -11.16
N TYR A 95 16.25 7.13 -10.51
CA TYR A 95 16.51 6.63 -9.16
C TYR A 95 17.65 5.61 -9.11
N GLU A 96 17.91 4.92 -10.22
CA GLU A 96 19.05 4.01 -10.33
C GLU A 96 20.33 4.76 -10.60
N LYS A 97 20.29 5.79 -11.44
CA LYS A 97 21.46 6.64 -11.74
C LYS A 97 21.96 7.36 -10.50
N GLU A 98 21.05 7.82 -9.65
CA GLU A 98 21.37 8.55 -8.41
C GLU A 98 21.52 7.59 -7.22
N GLY A 99 22.60 6.83 -7.17
CA GLY A 99 22.94 6.01 -6.00
C GLY A 99 22.44 4.59 -6.04
N ARG A 100 22.00 4.12 -7.19
CA ARG A 100 21.51 2.75 -7.40
C ARG A 100 20.38 2.35 -6.44
N SER A 101 19.44 3.25 -6.21
CA SER A 101 18.35 3.04 -5.26
C SER A 101 17.51 1.83 -5.60
N LEU A 102 17.26 1.55 -6.89
CA LEU A 102 16.49 0.40 -7.32
C LEU A 102 17.24 -0.91 -7.10
N THR A 103 18.54 -0.93 -7.37
CA THR A 103 19.39 -2.10 -7.09
C THR A 103 19.43 -2.39 -5.59
N LYS A 104 19.57 -1.38 -4.76
CA LYS A 104 19.54 -1.52 -3.30
C LYS A 104 18.23 -2.10 -2.81
N LEU A 105 17.11 -1.63 -3.37
CA LEU A 105 15.79 -2.14 -3.01
C LEU A 105 15.62 -3.58 -3.49
N GLN A 106 16.11 -3.92 -4.68
CA GLN A 106 16.07 -5.28 -5.21
C GLN A 106 16.82 -6.27 -4.30
N ASN A 107 17.92 -5.82 -3.72
CA ASN A 107 18.78 -6.64 -2.85
C ASN A 107 18.34 -6.63 -1.38
N HIS A 108 17.30 -5.91 -1.09
CA HIS A 108 16.71 -5.80 0.24
C HIS A 108 16.17 -7.13 0.77
#